data_5137e6c31bff1b00420b439eaa606b96
#
_entry.id   5137e6c31bff1b00420b439eaa606b96
#
_cell.length_a   1.000
_cell.length_b   1.000
_cell.length_c   1.000
_cell.angle_alpha   90.00
_cell.angle_beta   90.00
_cell.angle_gamma   90.00
#
_symmetry.space_group_name_H-M   'P 1'
#
loop_
_entity.id
_entity.type
_entity.pdbx_description
1 polymer ?
#
loop_
_entity_poly.entity_id
_entity_poly.type
_entity_poly.pdbx_seq_one_letter_code
_entity_poly.pdbx_strand_id
1 'polypeptide(L)'
;MRKKLAVFALSTIMSLVPLPIQAATTTDGNVQVSDEGTTIIYDTSSLNGGIDTSTPLLIDENIDKSNVPMARASSVEISIPFQTQQNDYYCGPASAKMVLGGIGYTRTQDQMAALLGTTTNGTNAGNNVANALNSVVAGSKYQFRWQWHTYSDVSTIKGHVVEALNYGNPVMVNTMESPGDVYLTGHNIGTTLYHYGVVADYFDNGNQVTYTDPGYGRYSGFVMNQRASITNLSYAVGGRGYAW
;
A
#
# COMPACT_ATOMS: atom_id res chain seq x y z
N MET A 1 10.33 29.02 61.86
CA MET A 1 10.40 29.85 60.64
C MET A 1 10.57 28.94 59.42
N ARG A 2 9.51 28.68 58.67
CA ARG A 2 9.56 27.86 57.47
C ARG A 2 9.56 28.79 56.27
N LYS A 3 10.66 28.78 55.49
CA LYS A 3 10.79 29.54 54.23
C LYS A 3 10.06 28.77 53.13
N LYS A 4 9.05 29.40 52.49
CA LYS A 4 8.40 28.91 51.28
C LYS A 4 9.24 29.27 50.08
N LEU A 5 9.66 28.27 49.30
CA LEU A 5 10.31 28.45 48.03
C LEU A 5 9.21 28.53 46.94
N ALA A 6 9.16 29.65 46.24
CA ALA A 6 8.28 29.81 45.06
C ALA A 6 9.00 29.29 43.82
N VAL A 7 8.42 28.31 43.15
CA VAL A 7 8.90 27.83 41.83
C VAL A 7 8.17 28.62 40.75
N PHE A 8 8.91 29.42 40.00
CA PHE A 8 8.42 30.07 38.79
C PHE A 8 8.51 29.07 37.64
N ALA A 9 7.39 28.65 37.09
CA ALA A 9 7.33 27.91 35.86
C ALA A 9 7.40 28.89 34.68
N LEU A 10 8.48 28.83 33.92
CA LEU A 10 8.66 29.59 32.70
C LEU A 10 7.98 28.80 31.54
N SER A 11 6.81 29.23 31.11
CA SER A 11 6.12 28.65 29.94
C SER A 11 6.72 29.26 28.67
N THR A 12 7.54 28.49 27.97
CA THR A 12 8.03 28.85 26.63
C THR A 12 6.92 28.59 25.61
N ILE A 13 6.33 29.66 25.10
CA ILE A 13 5.39 29.60 23.98
C ILE A 13 6.23 29.37 22.72
N MET A 14 6.19 28.15 22.21
CA MET A 14 6.80 27.81 20.92
C MET A 14 5.81 28.23 19.82
N SER A 15 6.10 29.37 19.15
CA SER A 15 5.37 29.80 17.97
C SER A 15 5.68 28.83 16.82
N LEU A 16 4.68 28.05 16.42
CA LEU A 16 4.71 27.24 15.20
C LEU A 16 4.69 28.21 14.00
N VAL A 17 5.82 28.31 13.31
CA VAL A 17 5.89 28.93 11.99
C VAL A 17 5.33 27.89 11.00
N PRO A 18 4.28 28.20 10.23
CA PRO A 18 3.80 27.27 9.22
C PRO A 18 4.85 27.14 8.10
N LEU A 19 5.27 25.91 7.81
CA LEU A 19 6.09 25.59 6.65
C LEU A 19 5.27 25.81 5.37
N PRO A 20 5.84 26.37 4.30
CA PRO A 20 5.12 26.52 3.05
C PRO A 20 4.77 25.13 2.47
N ILE A 21 3.48 24.91 2.21
CA ILE A 21 3.01 23.72 1.51
C ILE A 21 3.43 23.87 0.05
N GLN A 22 4.35 23.01 -0.39
CA GLN A 22 4.72 22.90 -1.79
C GLN A 22 3.56 22.23 -2.54
N ALA A 23 2.97 22.93 -3.50
CA ALA A 23 1.90 22.42 -4.33
C ALA A 23 2.38 21.22 -5.17
N ALA A 24 1.76 20.07 -5.00
CA ALA A 24 1.93 18.94 -5.89
C ALA A 24 1.18 19.22 -7.19
N THR A 25 1.88 19.33 -8.31
CA THR A 25 1.27 19.43 -9.63
C THR A 25 0.82 18.03 -10.06
N THR A 26 -0.49 17.76 -10.04
CA THR A 26 -1.06 16.59 -10.69
C THR A 26 -1.49 16.96 -12.11
N THR A 27 -1.11 16.15 -13.09
CA THR A 27 -1.33 16.42 -14.52
C THR A 27 -2.72 16.05 -15.03
N ASP A 28 -3.68 15.75 -14.17
CA ASP A 28 -5.06 15.52 -14.56
C ASP A 28 -6.04 16.02 -13.47
N GLY A 29 -6.72 17.11 -13.77
CA GLY A 29 -7.70 17.75 -12.90
C GLY A 29 -7.19 19.07 -12.33
N ASN A 30 -7.73 20.19 -12.84
CA ASN A 30 -7.31 21.54 -12.45
C ASN A 30 -7.55 21.81 -10.96
N VAL A 31 -6.50 21.73 -10.15
CA VAL A 31 -6.46 22.32 -8.81
C VAL A 31 -5.75 23.65 -8.92
N GLN A 32 -6.46 24.77 -8.70
CA GLN A 32 -5.84 26.08 -8.58
C GLN A 32 -5.83 26.48 -7.10
N VAL A 33 -4.68 26.86 -6.59
CA VAL A 33 -4.54 27.43 -5.25
C VAL A 33 -4.44 28.92 -5.40
N SER A 34 -5.34 29.70 -4.79
CA SER A 34 -5.22 31.15 -4.73
C SER A 34 -4.20 31.56 -3.66
N ASP A 35 -3.54 32.70 -3.84
CA ASP A 35 -2.57 33.27 -2.89
C ASP A 35 -3.14 33.58 -1.49
N GLU A 36 -4.46 33.44 -1.30
CA GLU A 36 -5.16 33.69 -0.03
C GLU A 36 -5.49 32.40 0.75
N GLY A 37 -4.97 31.24 0.32
CA GLY A 37 -5.12 29.97 1.07
C GLY A 37 -6.48 29.28 0.91
N THR A 38 -7.32 29.72 -0.02
CA THR A 38 -8.60 29.09 -0.35
C THR A 38 -8.38 27.98 -1.38
N THR A 39 -8.70 26.73 -1.06
CA THR A 39 -8.64 25.61 -2.01
C THR A 39 -9.96 25.55 -2.78
N ILE A 40 -9.89 25.67 -4.11
CA ILE A 40 -11.06 25.50 -4.99
C ILE A 40 -11.03 24.06 -5.52
N ILE A 41 -12.07 23.29 -5.21
CA ILE A 41 -12.21 21.90 -5.70
C ILE A 41 -13.29 21.90 -6.78
N TYR A 42 -12.95 21.40 -7.97
CA TYR A 42 -13.92 21.16 -9.04
C TYR A 42 -14.31 19.69 -9.05
N ASP A 43 -15.60 19.40 -8.94
CA ASP A 43 -16.12 18.05 -9.14
C ASP A 43 -16.30 17.80 -10.64
N THR A 44 -15.45 16.94 -11.20
CA THR A 44 -15.49 16.55 -12.62
C THR A 44 -16.23 15.23 -12.86
N SER A 45 -16.86 14.65 -11.85
CA SER A 45 -17.45 13.30 -11.92
C SER A 45 -18.73 13.19 -12.77
N SER A 46 -19.28 14.31 -13.26
CA SER A 46 -20.57 14.33 -13.99
C SER A 46 -20.52 14.95 -15.40
N LEU A 47 -19.33 15.18 -15.98
CA LEU A 47 -19.22 15.98 -17.20
C LEU A 47 -19.07 15.16 -18.48
N ASN A 48 -20.22 14.80 -19.10
CA ASN A 48 -20.37 14.61 -20.53
C ASN A 48 -20.77 15.95 -21.18
N GLY A 49 -19.92 16.96 -21.17
CA GLY A 49 -20.18 18.26 -21.77
C GLY A 49 -19.25 19.32 -21.20
N GLY A 50 -18.72 20.18 -22.03
CA GLY A 50 -17.66 21.14 -21.70
C GLY A 50 -17.87 21.90 -20.39
N ILE A 51 -16.77 22.05 -19.64
CA ILE A 51 -16.72 22.70 -18.34
C ILE A 51 -16.91 24.20 -18.52
N ASP A 52 -17.95 24.77 -17.93
CA ASP A 52 -18.04 26.20 -17.72
C ASP A 52 -17.26 26.59 -16.46
N THR A 53 -16.09 27.16 -16.65
CA THR A 53 -15.20 27.60 -15.56
C THR A 53 -15.48 29.02 -15.09
N SER A 54 -16.57 29.64 -15.55
CA SER A 54 -16.86 31.07 -15.31
C SER A 54 -17.43 31.39 -13.93
N THR A 55 -17.83 30.35 -13.14
CA THR A 55 -18.42 30.57 -11.82
C THR A 55 -17.67 29.71 -10.77
N PRO A 56 -16.83 30.30 -9.90
CA PRO A 56 -16.22 29.56 -8.80
C PRO A 56 -17.31 29.16 -7.78
N LEU A 57 -17.30 27.89 -7.37
CA LEU A 57 -18.07 27.44 -6.21
C LEU A 57 -17.40 27.98 -4.95
N LEU A 58 -18.06 28.90 -4.26
CA LEU A 58 -17.64 29.35 -2.93
C LEU A 58 -17.96 28.24 -1.93
N ILE A 59 -16.92 27.70 -1.30
CA ILE A 59 -17.09 26.72 -0.23
C ILE A 59 -17.35 27.49 1.08
N ASP A 60 -18.49 27.19 1.74
CA ASP A 60 -18.81 27.71 3.05
C ASP A 60 -17.71 27.28 4.07
N GLU A 61 -17.16 28.26 4.78
CA GLU A 61 -16.08 28.01 5.76
C GLU A 61 -16.50 27.14 6.97
N ASN A 62 -17.79 26.80 7.07
CA ASN A 62 -18.36 25.96 8.14
C ASN A 62 -18.48 24.48 7.76
N ILE A 63 -17.90 24.00 6.66
CA ILE A 63 -17.88 22.58 6.36
C ILE A 63 -17.00 21.88 7.39
N ASP A 64 -17.60 20.95 8.13
CA ASP A 64 -16.88 20.05 9.04
C ASP A 64 -15.86 19.26 8.23
N LYS A 65 -14.59 19.68 8.32
CA LYS A 65 -13.44 19.08 7.60
C LYS A 65 -13.17 17.63 7.98
N SER A 66 -13.83 17.10 9.04
CA SER A 66 -13.69 15.70 9.46
C SER A 66 -14.40 14.71 8.51
N ASN A 67 -15.34 15.21 7.66
CA ASN A 67 -16.16 14.40 6.76
C ASN A 67 -15.96 14.69 5.26
N VAL A 68 -14.99 15.54 4.88
CA VAL A 68 -14.65 15.70 3.47
C VAL A 68 -13.96 14.42 3.02
N PRO A 69 -14.51 13.62 2.08
CA PRO A 69 -13.80 12.48 1.55
C PRO A 69 -12.51 13.01 0.92
N MET A 70 -11.37 12.64 1.50
CA MET A 70 -10.08 12.94 0.89
C MET A 70 -10.11 12.31 -0.50
N ALA A 71 -10.06 13.13 -1.57
CA ALA A 71 -10.05 12.63 -2.94
C ALA A 71 -8.88 11.63 -3.04
N ARG A 72 -9.20 10.33 -3.15
CA ARG A 72 -8.18 9.30 -3.29
C ARG A 72 -7.48 9.53 -4.60
N ALA A 73 -6.15 9.48 -4.60
CA ALA A 73 -5.38 9.55 -5.84
C ALA A 73 -5.88 8.47 -6.80
N SER A 74 -5.96 8.77 -8.09
CA SER A 74 -6.33 7.78 -9.13
C SER A 74 -5.28 6.68 -9.26
N SER A 75 -4.05 6.95 -8.85
CA SER A 75 -2.93 6.01 -8.81
C SER A 75 -1.98 6.36 -7.66
N VAL A 76 -1.32 5.34 -7.12
CA VAL A 76 -0.23 5.46 -6.15
C VAL A 76 0.85 4.46 -6.55
N GLU A 77 2.11 4.86 -6.42
CA GLU A 77 3.27 3.99 -6.61
C GLU A 77 4.24 4.16 -5.46
N ILE A 78 4.63 3.05 -4.85
CA ILE A 78 5.68 2.97 -3.83
C ILE A 78 6.87 2.26 -4.44
N SER A 79 8.03 2.93 -4.48
CA SER A 79 9.27 2.29 -4.94
C SER A 79 9.69 1.20 -3.96
N ILE A 80 9.80 -0.03 -4.44
CA ILE A 80 10.30 -1.17 -3.66
C ILE A 80 11.59 -1.70 -4.26
N PRO A 81 12.60 -2.08 -3.45
CA PRO A 81 13.83 -2.68 -3.96
C PRO A 81 13.57 -4.13 -4.36
N PHE A 82 13.45 -4.39 -5.67
CA PHE A 82 13.19 -5.75 -6.18
C PHE A 82 14.19 -6.77 -5.65
N GLN A 83 13.69 -7.97 -5.33
CA GLN A 83 14.47 -9.10 -4.85
C GLN A 83 14.03 -10.40 -5.52
N THR A 84 14.93 -11.05 -6.26
CA THR A 84 14.73 -12.47 -6.62
C THR A 84 14.84 -13.33 -5.37
N GLN A 85 13.94 -14.30 -5.21
CA GLN A 85 14.03 -15.28 -4.13
C GLN A 85 15.30 -16.15 -4.23
N GLN A 86 15.98 -16.37 -3.12
CA GLN A 86 17.29 -17.06 -3.11
C GLN A 86 17.20 -18.57 -3.33
N ASN A 87 16.06 -19.17 -3.00
CA ASN A 87 15.79 -20.61 -3.17
C ASN A 87 14.31 -20.85 -3.45
N ASP A 88 13.89 -22.11 -3.63
CA ASP A 88 12.53 -22.46 -4.10
C ASP A 88 11.41 -22.19 -3.09
N TYR A 89 11.73 -21.97 -1.83
CA TYR A 89 10.78 -21.74 -0.73
C TYR A 89 10.90 -20.34 -0.10
N TYR A 90 11.69 -19.42 -0.70
CA TYR A 90 11.90 -18.06 -0.18
C TYR A 90 11.05 -16.97 -0.84
N CYS A 91 9.96 -17.31 -1.55
CA CYS A 91 9.03 -16.29 -2.05
C CYS A 91 8.49 -15.39 -0.93
N GLY A 92 8.14 -15.95 0.22
CA GLY A 92 7.73 -15.18 1.40
C GLY A 92 8.81 -14.24 1.94
N PRO A 93 10.02 -14.74 2.27
CA PRO A 93 11.15 -13.92 2.71
C PRO A 93 11.54 -12.82 1.74
N ALA A 94 11.56 -13.09 0.42
CA ALA A 94 11.88 -12.11 -0.61
C ALA A 94 10.81 -11.01 -0.68
N SER A 95 9.52 -11.39 -0.68
CA SER A 95 8.40 -10.46 -0.67
C SER A 95 8.40 -9.58 0.58
N ALA A 96 8.59 -10.16 1.76
CA ALA A 96 8.69 -9.41 3.01
C ALA A 96 9.86 -8.41 3.01
N LYS A 97 11.02 -8.80 2.45
CA LYS A 97 12.16 -7.90 2.27
C LYS A 97 11.84 -6.74 1.34
N MET A 98 11.11 -6.97 0.24
CA MET A 98 10.66 -5.92 -0.68
C MET A 98 9.69 -4.94 0.00
N VAL A 99 8.69 -5.46 0.72
CA VAL A 99 7.73 -4.64 1.49
C VAL A 99 8.46 -3.74 2.49
N LEU A 100 9.32 -4.31 3.31
CA LEU A 100 10.10 -3.58 4.30
C LEU A 100 11.03 -2.54 3.66
N GLY A 101 11.67 -2.90 2.54
CA GLY A 101 12.52 -1.98 1.78
C GLY A 101 11.77 -0.77 1.24
N GLY A 102 10.52 -0.95 0.79
CA GLY A 102 9.66 0.14 0.32
C GLY A 102 9.28 1.16 1.41
N ILE A 103 9.37 0.76 2.68
CA ILE A 103 9.10 1.63 3.83
C ILE A 103 10.38 1.96 4.64
N GLY A 104 11.54 1.73 4.05
CA GLY A 104 12.84 2.18 4.59
C GLY A 104 13.51 1.23 5.59
N TYR A 105 13.04 -0.03 5.72
CA TYR A 105 13.66 -1.02 6.61
C TYR A 105 14.47 -2.03 5.81
N THR A 106 15.59 -2.45 6.37
CA THR A 106 16.49 -3.43 5.74
C THR A 106 16.55 -4.74 6.53
N ARG A 107 16.32 -5.86 5.85
CA ARG A 107 16.53 -7.22 6.36
C ARG A 107 17.07 -8.11 5.23
N THR A 108 17.77 -9.17 5.57
CA THR A 108 18.12 -10.22 4.61
C THR A 108 16.95 -11.18 4.43
N GLN A 109 16.94 -11.95 3.34
CA GLN A 109 15.91 -12.99 3.17
C GLN A 109 15.98 -14.04 4.27
N ASP A 110 17.20 -14.42 4.74
CA ASP A 110 17.37 -15.36 5.85
C ASP A 110 16.81 -14.82 7.17
N GLN A 111 17.01 -13.52 7.46
CA GLN A 111 16.41 -12.89 8.64
C GLN A 111 14.87 -12.91 8.55
N MET A 112 14.34 -12.65 7.38
CA MET A 112 12.89 -12.72 7.17
C MET A 112 12.38 -14.17 7.21
N ALA A 113 13.14 -15.14 6.69
CA ALA A 113 12.78 -16.55 6.78
C ALA A 113 12.64 -17.00 8.24
N ALA A 114 13.58 -16.59 9.09
CA ALA A 114 13.53 -16.89 10.53
C ALA A 114 12.28 -16.27 11.20
N LEU A 115 11.97 -14.99 10.92
CA LEU A 115 10.81 -14.29 11.49
C LEU A 115 9.48 -14.86 11.01
N LEU A 116 9.40 -15.24 9.73
CA LEU A 116 8.21 -15.82 9.10
C LEU A 116 7.98 -17.29 9.46
N GLY A 117 8.97 -17.96 10.04
CA GLY A 117 8.96 -19.40 10.26
C GLY A 117 8.99 -20.19 8.95
N THR A 118 9.71 -19.69 7.94
CA THR A 118 9.83 -20.33 6.63
C THR A 118 10.62 -21.64 6.75
N THR A 119 10.11 -22.69 6.13
CA THR A 119 10.76 -24.01 6.04
C THR A 119 11.00 -24.38 4.57
N THR A 120 11.48 -25.58 4.30
CA THR A 120 11.58 -26.13 2.94
C THR A 120 10.21 -26.31 2.27
N ASN A 121 9.12 -26.25 3.04
CA ASN A 121 7.74 -26.23 2.53
C ASN A 121 7.20 -24.81 2.27
N GLY A 122 8.05 -23.80 2.36
CA GLY A 122 7.69 -22.38 2.19
C GLY A 122 7.25 -21.70 3.48
N THR A 123 6.61 -20.58 3.32
CA THR A 123 6.04 -19.74 4.39
C THR A 123 4.54 -20.00 4.52
N ASN A 124 4.09 -20.35 5.72
CA ASN A 124 2.65 -20.49 5.98
C ASN A 124 1.92 -19.14 5.85
N ALA A 125 0.73 -19.16 5.24
CA ALA A 125 -0.16 -18.01 5.23
C ALA A 125 -0.79 -17.80 6.62
N GLY A 126 -1.00 -16.54 7.02
CA GLY A 126 -1.66 -16.23 8.27
C GLY A 126 -1.02 -15.05 9.03
N ASN A 127 -1.46 -14.87 10.26
CA ASN A 127 -1.00 -13.78 11.14
C ASN A 127 0.51 -13.79 11.40
N ASN A 128 1.20 -14.94 11.22
CA ASN A 128 2.66 -15.02 11.32
C ASN A 128 3.35 -14.05 10.35
N VAL A 129 2.76 -13.81 9.16
CA VAL A 129 3.28 -12.86 8.17
C VAL A 129 3.19 -11.42 8.70
N ALA A 130 2.00 -11.00 9.14
CA ALA A 130 1.82 -9.67 9.72
C ALA A 130 2.67 -9.49 10.98
N ASN A 131 2.74 -10.49 11.86
CA ASN A 131 3.54 -10.44 13.08
C ASN A 131 5.05 -10.29 12.77
N ALA A 132 5.55 -11.01 11.76
CA ALA A 132 6.94 -10.89 11.32
C ALA A 132 7.26 -9.48 10.80
N LEU A 133 6.42 -8.91 9.95
CA LEU A 133 6.57 -7.54 9.47
C LEU A 133 6.50 -6.53 10.63
N ASN A 134 5.51 -6.65 11.51
CA ASN A 134 5.32 -5.78 12.67
C ASN A 134 6.49 -5.83 13.66
N SER A 135 7.13 -6.97 13.82
CA SER A 135 8.32 -7.10 14.68
C SER A 135 9.49 -6.25 14.20
N VAL A 136 9.58 -6.03 12.88
CA VAL A 136 10.63 -5.20 12.27
C VAL A 136 10.31 -3.71 12.38
N VAL A 137 9.05 -3.33 12.21
CA VAL A 137 8.60 -1.92 12.21
C VAL A 137 8.12 -1.42 13.57
N ALA A 138 8.33 -2.20 14.62
CA ALA A 138 7.87 -1.88 15.97
C ALA A 138 8.29 -0.47 16.40
N GLY A 139 7.34 0.29 16.97
CA GLY A 139 7.54 1.68 17.38
C GLY A 139 7.46 2.72 16.26
N SER A 140 7.22 2.31 15.03
CA SER A 140 6.97 3.23 13.90
C SER A 140 5.47 3.48 13.67
N LYS A 141 5.17 4.31 12.67
CA LYS A 141 3.78 4.52 12.22
C LYS A 141 3.20 3.32 11.45
N TYR A 142 4.05 2.42 10.94
CA TYR A 142 3.62 1.30 10.11
C TYR A 142 3.08 0.16 10.95
N GLN A 143 1.99 -0.44 10.50
CA GLN A 143 1.38 -1.61 11.11
C GLN A 143 0.76 -2.47 10.03
N PHE A 144 1.02 -3.78 10.07
CA PHE A 144 0.47 -4.76 9.13
C PHE A 144 -0.60 -5.61 9.81
N ARG A 145 -1.62 -5.99 9.03
CA ARG A 145 -2.69 -6.91 9.43
C ARG A 145 -2.79 -8.00 8.39
N TRP A 146 -3.07 -9.23 8.84
CA TRP A 146 -3.36 -10.31 7.92
C TRP A 146 -4.86 -10.37 7.65
N GLN A 147 -5.23 -10.48 6.36
CA GLN A 147 -6.60 -10.68 5.92
C GLN A 147 -6.68 -11.99 5.12
N TRP A 148 -7.48 -12.96 5.59
CA TRP A 148 -7.90 -14.09 4.78
C TRP A 148 -8.87 -13.61 3.70
N HIS A 149 -8.76 -14.19 2.51
CA HIS A 149 -9.50 -13.70 1.35
C HIS A 149 -10.29 -14.80 0.65
N THR A 150 -11.48 -14.44 0.13
CA THR A 150 -12.31 -15.26 -0.74
C THR A 150 -12.37 -14.65 -2.13
N TYR A 151 -12.45 -15.46 -3.17
CA TYR A 151 -12.38 -15.01 -4.58
C TYR A 151 -13.38 -13.89 -4.93
N SER A 152 -14.59 -13.96 -4.38
CA SER A 152 -15.69 -13.05 -4.72
C SER A 152 -15.59 -11.69 -4.02
N ASP A 153 -14.67 -11.52 -3.07
CA ASP A 153 -14.58 -10.30 -2.25
C ASP A 153 -13.63 -9.27 -2.85
N VAL A 154 -13.82 -8.97 -4.15
CA VAL A 154 -12.98 -8.03 -4.92
C VAL A 154 -12.99 -6.63 -4.29
N SER A 155 -14.13 -6.20 -3.74
CA SER A 155 -14.26 -4.87 -3.14
C SER A 155 -13.39 -4.71 -1.89
N THR A 156 -13.31 -5.74 -1.06
CA THR A 156 -12.50 -5.71 0.17
C THR A 156 -11.01 -5.64 -0.14
N ILE A 157 -10.48 -6.51 -1.03
CA ILE A 157 -9.06 -6.44 -1.39
C ILE A 157 -8.72 -5.11 -2.08
N LYS A 158 -9.59 -4.61 -2.95
CA LYS A 158 -9.44 -3.28 -3.56
C LYS A 158 -9.36 -2.18 -2.50
N GLY A 159 -10.28 -2.18 -1.56
CA GLY A 159 -10.32 -1.20 -0.47
C GLY A 159 -9.02 -1.21 0.34
N HIS A 160 -8.57 -2.39 0.76
CA HIS A 160 -7.35 -2.55 1.56
C HIS A 160 -6.08 -2.18 0.78
N VAL A 161 -5.96 -2.57 -0.51
CA VAL A 161 -4.83 -2.18 -1.36
C VAL A 161 -4.75 -0.66 -1.50
N VAL A 162 -5.87 -0.01 -1.82
CA VAL A 162 -5.93 1.45 -1.97
C VAL A 162 -5.60 2.14 -0.64
N GLU A 163 -6.16 1.66 0.47
CA GLU A 163 -5.90 2.23 1.80
C GLU A 163 -4.43 2.09 2.20
N ALA A 164 -3.87 0.88 2.10
CA ALA A 164 -2.49 0.59 2.47
C ALA A 164 -1.50 1.43 1.66
N LEU A 165 -1.65 1.47 0.33
CA LEU A 165 -0.75 2.20 -0.55
C LEU A 165 -0.85 3.72 -0.36
N ASN A 166 -2.05 4.27 -0.11
CA ASN A 166 -2.19 5.69 0.25
C ASN A 166 -1.52 6.03 1.59
N TYR A 167 -1.45 5.07 2.51
CA TYR A 167 -0.73 5.23 3.78
C TYR A 167 0.79 5.08 3.63
N GLY A 168 1.25 4.54 2.50
CA GLY A 168 2.65 4.26 2.22
C GLY A 168 3.09 2.83 2.56
N ASN A 169 2.14 1.88 2.75
CA ASN A 169 2.40 0.47 3.00
C ASN A 169 2.26 -0.34 1.71
N PRO A 170 3.32 -0.98 1.19
CA PRO A 170 3.17 -2.05 0.20
C PRO A 170 2.42 -3.25 0.78
N VAL A 171 1.64 -3.93 -0.05
CA VAL A 171 0.84 -5.09 0.36
C VAL A 171 1.54 -6.39 -0.03
N MET A 172 1.77 -7.28 0.93
CA MET A 172 2.31 -8.62 0.68
C MET A 172 1.17 -9.60 0.45
N VAL A 173 1.07 -10.14 -0.75
CA VAL A 173 -0.01 -11.06 -1.14
C VAL A 173 0.48 -12.50 -1.21
N ASN A 174 -0.37 -13.45 -0.77
CA ASN A 174 -0.16 -14.89 -0.95
C ASN A 174 -1.16 -15.42 -1.95
N THR A 175 -0.68 -16.02 -3.04
CA THR A 175 -1.49 -16.54 -4.14
C THR A 175 -1.58 -18.07 -4.09
N MET A 176 -2.65 -18.61 -4.66
CA MET A 176 -2.85 -20.03 -4.92
C MET A 176 -3.49 -20.18 -6.30
N GLU A 177 -2.74 -20.71 -7.23
CA GLU A 177 -3.20 -20.87 -8.62
C GLU A 177 -2.99 -22.32 -9.07
N SER A 178 -4.04 -22.93 -9.58
CA SER A 178 -4.03 -24.31 -10.07
C SER A 178 -4.05 -24.35 -11.60
N PRO A 179 -3.61 -25.42 -12.24
CA PRO A 179 -3.75 -25.57 -13.69
C PRO A 179 -5.22 -25.37 -14.12
N GLY A 180 -5.43 -24.45 -15.07
CA GLY A 180 -6.76 -24.03 -15.51
C GLY A 180 -7.31 -22.78 -14.83
N ASP A 181 -6.82 -22.43 -13.63
CA ASP A 181 -7.21 -21.22 -12.87
C ASP A 181 -5.99 -20.36 -12.61
N VAL A 182 -5.35 -19.87 -13.69
CA VAL A 182 -4.15 -19.02 -13.64
C VAL A 182 -4.53 -17.60 -14.01
N TYR A 183 -4.27 -16.67 -13.11
CA TYR A 183 -4.62 -15.25 -13.22
C TYR A 183 -3.38 -14.35 -13.37
N LEU A 184 -2.20 -14.87 -12.98
CA LEU A 184 -0.93 -14.18 -13.06
C LEU A 184 0.01 -14.87 -14.06
N THR A 185 0.71 -14.05 -14.87
CA THR A 185 1.60 -14.56 -15.91
C THR A 185 2.77 -15.34 -15.29
N GLY A 186 3.06 -16.51 -15.85
CA GLY A 186 4.15 -17.38 -15.41
C GLY A 186 3.75 -18.36 -14.31
N HIS A 187 2.59 -18.23 -13.68
CA HIS A 187 2.14 -19.11 -12.60
C HIS A 187 1.58 -20.46 -13.07
N ASN A 188 1.45 -20.67 -14.39
CA ASN A 188 1.05 -21.98 -14.93
C ASN A 188 2.26 -22.94 -14.97
N ILE A 189 2.55 -23.59 -13.86
CA ILE A 189 3.66 -24.54 -13.72
C ILE A 189 3.24 -26.01 -13.81
N GLY A 190 2.00 -26.26 -14.24
CA GLY A 190 1.45 -27.62 -14.40
C GLY A 190 0.97 -28.29 -13.10
N THR A 191 1.11 -27.61 -11.97
CA THR A 191 0.61 -28.03 -10.66
C THR A 191 0.13 -26.80 -9.88
N THR A 192 -0.52 -26.99 -8.73
CA THR A 192 -0.93 -25.87 -7.88
C THR A 192 0.31 -25.15 -7.34
N LEU A 193 0.39 -23.85 -7.63
CA LEU A 193 1.41 -22.95 -7.13
C LEU A 193 0.90 -22.19 -5.92
N TYR A 194 1.62 -22.28 -4.81
CA TYR A 194 1.47 -21.40 -3.65
C TYR A 194 2.63 -20.42 -3.67
N HIS A 195 2.34 -19.12 -3.78
CA HIS A 195 3.40 -18.15 -4.00
C HIS A 195 3.14 -16.85 -3.23
N TYR A 196 4.20 -16.11 -2.95
CA TYR A 196 4.13 -14.77 -2.39
C TYR A 196 4.66 -13.74 -3.39
N GLY A 197 4.03 -12.59 -3.43
CA GLY A 197 4.48 -11.41 -4.15
C GLY A 197 4.09 -10.13 -3.45
N VAL A 198 4.32 -9.01 -4.12
CA VAL A 198 4.08 -7.69 -3.56
C VAL A 198 3.24 -6.85 -4.52
N VAL A 199 2.28 -6.12 -3.97
CA VAL A 199 1.58 -5.03 -4.66
C VAL A 199 2.07 -3.73 -4.02
N ALA A 200 2.74 -2.90 -4.83
CA ALA A 200 3.31 -1.63 -4.38
C ALA A 200 2.78 -0.43 -5.18
N ASP A 201 1.87 -0.69 -6.10
CA ASP A 201 1.16 0.35 -6.83
C ASP A 201 -0.27 -0.05 -7.18
N TYR A 202 -1.10 0.96 -7.43
CA TYR A 202 -2.39 0.80 -8.07
C TYR A 202 -2.63 1.92 -9.08
N PHE A 203 -3.53 1.66 -10.03
CA PHE A 203 -3.97 2.57 -11.09
C PHE A 203 -5.49 2.47 -11.24
N ASP A 204 -6.06 3.42 -11.97
CA ASP A 204 -7.50 3.44 -12.26
C ASP A 204 -8.33 3.24 -10.97
N ASN A 205 -8.06 4.09 -9.98
CA ASN A 205 -8.75 4.05 -8.67
C ASN A 205 -8.74 2.66 -8.00
N GLY A 206 -7.65 1.90 -8.18
CA GLY A 206 -7.48 0.57 -7.63
C GLY A 206 -8.09 -0.56 -8.45
N ASN A 207 -8.56 -0.31 -9.69
CA ASN A 207 -9.03 -1.37 -10.59
C ASN A 207 -7.88 -2.15 -11.21
N GLN A 208 -6.68 -1.56 -11.26
CA GLN A 208 -5.44 -2.15 -11.77
C GLN A 208 -4.34 -2.04 -10.72
N VAL A 209 -3.51 -3.05 -10.64
CA VAL A 209 -2.33 -3.12 -9.77
C VAL A 209 -1.14 -3.65 -10.54
N THR A 210 0.08 -3.43 -10.04
CA THR A 210 1.25 -4.20 -10.48
C THR A 210 1.56 -5.24 -9.42
N TYR A 211 1.60 -6.50 -9.83
CA TYR A 211 2.10 -7.60 -9.02
C TYR A 211 3.60 -7.76 -9.28
N THR A 212 4.40 -7.61 -8.24
CA THR A 212 5.86 -7.79 -8.26
C THR A 212 6.21 -9.17 -7.76
N ASP A 213 6.84 -9.96 -8.61
CA ASP A 213 7.06 -11.40 -8.42
C ASP A 213 8.52 -11.73 -8.09
N PRO A 214 8.84 -12.23 -6.89
CA PRO A 214 10.20 -12.65 -6.52
C PRO A 214 10.68 -13.89 -7.25
N GLY A 215 9.81 -14.63 -7.94
CA GLY A 215 10.18 -15.78 -8.76
C GLY A 215 10.88 -15.39 -10.06
N TYR A 216 10.76 -14.12 -10.49
CA TYR A 216 11.48 -13.62 -11.65
C TYR A 216 12.99 -13.78 -11.50
N GLY A 217 13.64 -14.24 -12.56
CA GLY A 217 15.09 -14.53 -12.56
C GLY A 217 15.45 -15.88 -11.96
N ARG A 218 14.50 -16.58 -11.32
CA ARG A 218 14.69 -17.94 -10.82
C ARG A 218 13.91 -18.97 -11.65
N TYR A 219 12.68 -18.64 -12.06
CA TYR A 219 11.81 -19.52 -12.84
C TYR A 219 11.57 -18.95 -14.24
N SER A 220 11.57 -19.83 -15.23
CA SER A 220 11.22 -19.45 -16.59
C SER A 220 9.74 -19.07 -16.67
N GLY A 221 9.43 -17.98 -17.39
CA GLY A 221 8.07 -17.51 -17.59
C GLY A 221 7.54 -16.55 -16.52
N PHE A 222 8.16 -16.47 -15.34
CA PHE A 222 7.80 -15.50 -14.31
C PHE A 222 8.16 -14.07 -14.76
N VAL A 223 7.31 -13.10 -14.47
CA VAL A 223 7.47 -11.70 -14.87
C VAL A 223 7.69 -10.84 -13.64
N MET A 224 8.76 -10.03 -13.64
CA MET A 224 9.14 -9.20 -12.49
C MET A 224 7.99 -8.33 -12.01
N ASN A 225 7.43 -7.54 -12.93
CA ASN A 225 6.32 -6.63 -12.66
C ASN A 225 5.26 -6.86 -13.73
N GLN A 226 4.10 -7.33 -13.34
CA GLN A 226 2.99 -7.54 -14.26
C GLN A 226 1.76 -6.74 -13.84
N ARG A 227 1.16 -6.07 -14.81
CA ARG A 227 -0.13 -5.40 -14.62
C ARG A 227 -1.23 -6.45 -14.52
N ALA A 228 -2.02 -6.38 -13.47
CA ALA A 228 -3.17 -7.24 -13.27
C ALA A 228 -4.40 -6.41 -12.89
N SER A 229 -5.58 -6.85 -13.31
CA SER A 229 -6.81 -6.30 -12.75
C SER A 229 -6.93 -6.69 -11.27
N ILE A 230 -7.55 -5.86 -10.47
CA ILE A 230 -7.83 -6.18 -9.07
C ILE A 230 -8.70 -7.45 -8.94
N THR A 231 -9.54 -7.73 -9.94
CA THR A 231 -10.32 -8.96 -10.03
C THR A 231 -9.42 -10.18 -10.18
N ASN A 232 -8.46 -10.16 -11.12
CA ASN A 232 -7.48 -11.25 -11.28
C ASN A 232 -6.65 -11.45 -10.02
N LEU A 233 -6.20 -10.35 -9.38
CA LEU A 233 -5.50 -10.44 -8.10
C LEU A 233 -6.39 -11.07 -7.02
N SER A 234 -7.67 -10.68 -6.94
CA SER A 234 -8.63 -11.26 -6.00
C SER A 234 -8.77 -12.76 -6.19
N TYR A 235 -8.85 -13.22 -7.43
CA TYR A 235 -8.91 -14.65 -7.73
C TYR A 235 -7.61 -15.38 -7.38
N ALA A 236 -6.46 -14.82 -7.75
CA ALA A 236 -5.16 -15.42 -7.42
C ALA A 236 -4.92 -15.55 -5.90
N VAL A 237 -5.42 -14.60 -5.11
CA VAL A 237 -5.32 -14.58 -3.64
C VAL A 237 -6.44 -15.38 -2.96
N GLY A 238 -7.47 -15.82 -3.73
CA GLY A 238 -8.62 -16.55 -3.22
C GLY A 238 -8.24 -17.84 -2.48
N GLY A 239 -8.83 -18.08 -1.30
CA GLY A 239 -8.48 -19.19 -0.41
C GLY A 239 -7.16 -19.02 0.34
N ARG A 240 -6.49 -17.87 0.15
CA ARG A 240 -5.24 -17.47 0.83
C ARG A 240 -5.45 -16.13 1.55
N GLY A 241 -4.56 -15.18 1.39
CA GLY A 241 -4.72 -13.87 2.02
C GLY A 241 -3.56 -12.94 1.74
N TYR A 242 -3.55 -11.82 2.45
CA TYR A 242 -2.53 -10.78 2.29
C TYR A 242 -2.27 -10.03 3.59
N ALA A 243 -1.08 -9.45 3.70
CA ALA A 243 -0.73 -8.51 4.77
C ALA A 243 -0.73 -7.08 4.20
N TRP A 244 -1.49 -6.20 4.86
CA TRP A 244 -1.74 -4.82 4.43
C TRP A 244 -1.70 -3.83 5.59
#